data_c447aec15cd6d4a610c7b32f5525d2ef
#
_entry.id   c447aec15cd6d4a610c7b32f5525d2ef
#
_cell.length_a   1.000
_cell.length_b   1.000
_cell.length_c   1.000
_cell.angle_alpha   90.00
_cell.angle_beta   90.00
_cell.angle_gamma   90.00
#
_symmetry.space_group_name_H-M   'P 1'
#
loop_
_entity.id
_entity.type
_entity.pdbx_description
1 polymer ?
#
loop_
_entity_poly.entity_id
_entity_poly.type
_entity_poly.pdbx_seq_one_letter_code
_entity_poly.pdbx_strand_id
1 'polypeptide(L)'
;MVWSLFALILVCALGQAARADNVDGAFSPRVDWPLIPIHAVITPDGRVLSYGTQPDGTQTGYFIYDVWDPAAGVGPESHVTLSNLTVTDIFCSSQVILPKSGNILVAGGDNWTGTRTTNTGNRSTSLFNPSDDVLTRANEMNRERWYSSSTVLMNGDVYIQGGTGGGDLPEVRNDAGGFRLLNGAPTGGLAVLYPRNFLAPDGRVFGFDTQGKMYLVDPADAGSLVRVGDFPVS
;
A
#
# COMPACT_ATOMS: atom_id res chain seq x y z
N MET A 1 45.87 11.40 60.77
CA MET A 1 44.54 11.79 60.25
C MET A 1 44.70 12.01 58.75
N VAL A 2 44.32 11.01 57.98
CA VAL A 2 44.41 11.06 56.52
C VAL A 2 42.99 11.11 55.99
N TRP A 3 42.62 12.21 55.31
CA TRP A 3 41.32 12.37 54.70
C TRP A 3 41.43 11.89 53.26
N SER A 4 40.75 10.76 52.96
CA SER A 4 40.62 10.24 51.60
C SER A 4 39.46 10.92 50.90
N LEU A 5 39.74 11.72 49.89
CA LEU A 5 38.74 12.25 48.93
C LEU A 5 38.34 11.16 47.97
N PHE A 6 37.11 10.69 48.06
CA PHE A 6 36.48 9.89 46.98
C PHE A 6 35.92 10.85 45.93
N ALA A 7 36.58 10.91 44.80
CA ALA A 7 36.06 11.59 43.62
C ALA A 7 35.05 10.67 42.91
N LEU A 8 33.78 11.03 42.99
CA LEU A 8 32.70 10.35 42.26
C LEU A 8 32.75 10.83 40.81
N ILE A 9 33.27 9.97 39.92
CA ILE A 9 33.21 10.22 38.45
C ILE A 9 31.83 9.85 37.99
N LEU A 10 30.97 10.85 37.77
CA LEU A 10 29.68 10.72 37.12
C LEU A 10 29.92 10.59 35.61
N VAL A 11 29.96 9.39 35.10
CA VAL A 11 29.97 9.13 33.64
C VAL A 11 28.56 9.38 33.12
N CYS A 12 28.33 10.59 32.66
CA CYS A 12 27.18 10.87 31.80
C CYS A 12 27.36 10.15 30.48
N ALA A 13 26.74 8.98 30.34
CA ALA A 13 26.54 8.37 29.02
C ALA A 13 25.58 9.31 28.23
N LEU A 14 26.17 10.27 27.55
CA LEU A 14 25.46 11.05 26.53
C LEU A 14 25.13 10.05 25.41
N GLY A 15 23.91 9.55 25.42
CA GLY A 15 23.37 8.87 24.25
C GLY A 15 23.56 9.81 23.05
N GLN A 16 24.38 9.44 22.12
CA GLN A 16 24.48 10.16 20.85
C GLN A 16 23.12 10.02 20.17
N ALA A 17 22.33 11.09 20.18
CA ALA A 17 21.19 11.18 19.30
C ALA A 17 21.73 10.98 17.87
N ALA A 18 21.25 9.96 17.18
CA ALA A 18 21.59 9.74 15.78
C ALA A 18 21.16 11.00 15.03
N ARG A 19 22.13 11.83 14.66
CA ARG A 19 21.89 12.97 13.77
C ARG A 19 21.79 12.39 12.36
N ALA A 20 20.65 12.61 11.71
CA ALA A 20 20.56 12.38 10.29
C ALA A 20 21.66 13.22 9.60
N ASP A 21 22.57 12.52 8.93
CA ASP A 21 23.57 13.12 8.06
C ASP A 21 22.94 13.29 6.69
N ASN A 22 23.04 14.50 6.11
CA ASN A 22 22.51 14.78 4.78
C ASN A 22 23.36 14.18 3.63
N VAL A 23 24.48 13.57 3.94
CA VAL A 23 25.37 12.91 2.98
C VAL A 23 25.20 11.40 3.04
N ASP A 24 25.35 10.80 4.23
CA ASP A 24 25.34 9.35 4.40
C ASP A 24 24.01 8.81 4.95
N GLY A 25 23.17 9.69 5.48
CA GLY A 25 21.95 9.32 6.19
C GLY A 25 22.24 8.64 7.54
N ALA A 26 21.20 8.34 8.30
CA ALA A 26 21.30 7.54 9.51
C ALA A 26 19.97 6.85 9.79
N PHE A 27 20.02 5.61 10.29
CA PHE A 27 18.84 4.95 10.83
C PHE A 27 18.67 5.30 12.30
N SER A 28 17.44 5.61 12.71
CA SER A 28 17.08 5.69 14.12
C SER A 28 17.18 4.31 14.79
N PRO A 29 17.21 4.22 16.12
CA PRO A 29 16.96 2.97 16.80
C PRO A 29 15.63 2.34 16.35
N ARG A 30 15.58 1.00 16.35
CA ARG A 30 14.35 0.28 16.06
C ARG A 30 13.30 0.64 17.12
N VAL A 31 12.08 0.90 16.65
CA VAL A 31 10.89 1.09 17.49
C VAL A 31 9.88 -0.01 17.20
N ASP A 32 9.09 -0.37 18.20
CA ASP A 32 8.03 -1.36 18.04
C ASP A 32 6.82 -0.69 17.37
N TRP A 33 6.18 -1.44 16.46
CA TRP A 33 4.97 -1.06 15.75
C TRP A 33 3.82 -1.99 16.16
N PRO A 34 2.55 -1.54 16.25
CA PRO A 34 1.45 -2.39 16.70
C PRO A 34 1.21 -3.64 15.85
N LEU A 35 1.62 -3.58 14.59
CA LEU A 35 1.57 -4.69 13.63
C LEU A 35 2.82 -4.61 12.73
N ILE A 36 3.12 -5.64 11.94
CA ILE A 36 4.12 -5.52 10.87
C ILE A 36 3.47 -4.84 9.66
N PRO A 37 3.86 -3.60 9.31
CA PRO A 37 3.23 -2.81 8.26
C PRO A 37 3.70 -3.27 6.88
N ILE A 38 3.16 -4.40 6.40
CA ILE A 38 3.43 -4.92 5.04
C ILE A 38 2.95 -3.92 3.98
N HIS A 39 1.83 -3.24 4.29
CA HIS A 39 1.27 -2.18 3.48
C HIS A 39 1.24 -0.89 4.28
N ALA A 40 1.72 0.18 3.65
CA ALA A 40 1.71 1.51 4.23
C ALA A 40 1.42 2.55 3.15
N VAL A 41 0.58 3.53 3.46
CA VAL A 41 0.26 4.65 2.59
C VAL A 41 0.15 5.92 3.41
N ILE A 42 0.83 6.98 2.95
CA ILE A 42 0.71 8.30 3.57
C ILE A 42 -0.68 8.88 3.28
N THR A 43 -1.29 9.50 4.27
CA THR A 43 -2.57 10.20 4.14
C THR A 43 -2.33 11.69 3.83
N PRO A 44 -3.30 12.42 3.28
CA PRO A 44 -3.14 13.83 2.94
C PRO A 44 -2.78 14.75 4.12
N ASP A 45 -3.09 14.35 5.34
CA ASP A 45 -2.75 15.07 6.58
C ASP A 45 -1.37 14.69 7.15
N GLY A 46 -0.61 13.83 6.45
CA GLY A 46 0.75 13.45 6.81
C GLY A 46 0.86 12.26 7.77
N ARG A 47 -0.26 11.65 8.15
CA ARG A 47 -0.28 10.38 8.90
C ARG A 47 -0.06 9.19 7.97
N VAL A 48 0.08 8.00 8.52
CA VAL A 48 0.32 6.78 7.75
C VAL A 48 -0.71 5.71 8.13
N LEU A 49 -1.55 5.33 7.17
CA LEU A 49 -2.37 4.13 7.26
C LEU A 49 -1.48 2.91 7.00
N SER A 50 -1.52 1.92 7.88
CA SER A 50 -0.79 0.66 7.70
C SER A 50 -1.63 -0.56 8.07
N TYR A 51 -1.33 -1.70 7.43
CA TYR A 51 -1.91 -3.00 7.73
C TYR A 51 -0.99 -4.11 7.26
N GLY A 52 -1.14 -5.32 7.80
CA GLY A 52 -0.22 -6.40 7.45
C GLY A 52 -0.38 -7.64 8.31
N THR A 53 0.61 -7.95 9.14
CA THR A 53 0.65 -9.15 9.96
C THR A 53 0.97 -8.83 11.42
N GLN A 54 0.71 -9.81 12.29
CA GLN A 54 1.31 -9.84 13.63
C GLN A 54 2.80 -10.21 13.55
N PRO A 55 3.58 -10.03 14.61
CA PRO A 55 4.98 -10.42 14.65
C PRO A 55 5.25 -11.90 14.37
N ASP A 56 4.29 -12.78 14.59
CA ASP A 56 4.36 -14.20 14.25
C ASP A 56 4.05 -14.54 12.78
N GLY A 57 3.73 -13.51 11.96
CA GLY A 57 3.38 -13.65 10.55
C GLY A 57 1.89 -13.90 10.29
N THR A 58 1.05 -13.97 11.31
CA THR A 58 -0.41 -14.12 11.14
C THR A 58 -0.98 -12.87 10.47
N GLN A 59 -1.68 -13.04 9.34
CA GLN A 59 -2.31 -11.93 8.62
C GLN A 59 -3.39 -11.26 9.48
N THR A 60 -3.42 -9.94 9.48
CA THR A 60 -4.36 -9.13 10.28
C THR A 60 -5.26 -8.24 9.46
N GLY A 61 -5.08 -8.16 8.15
CA GLY A 61 -5.83 -7.27 7.28
C GLY A 61 -7.35 -7.48 7.26
N TYR A 62 -7.83 -8.65 7.68
CA TYR A 62 -9.26 -8.91 7.91
C TYR A 62 -9.78 -8.29 9.21
N PHE A 63 -8.92 -8.07 10.20
CA PHE A 63 -9.32 -7.72 11.56
C PHE A 63 -9.01 -6.28 11.94
N ILE A 64 -7.80 -5.79 11.58
CA ILE A 64 -7.29 -4.51 12.06
C ILE A 64 -6.48 -3.78 10.98
N TYR A 65 -6.36 -2.48 11.16
CA TYR A 65 -5.38 -1.58 10.54
C TYR A 65 -4.89 -0.59 11.60
N ASP A 66 -3.81 0.10 11.30
CA ASP A 66 -3.18 1.06 12.20
C ASP A 66 -2.97 2.42 11.50
N VAL A 67 -3.17 3.49 12.24
CA VAL A 67 -2.88 4.86 11.81
C VAL A 67 -1.80 5.42 12.70
N TRP A 68 -0.64 5.69 12.11
CA TRP A 68 0.49 6.31 12.79
C TRP A 68 0.54 7.81 12.51
N ASP A 69 0.68 8.60 13.58
CA ASP A 69 0.94 10.04 13.50
C ASP A 69 2.42 10.34 13.78
N PRO A 70 3.24 10.61 12.73
CA PRO A 70 4.65 10.97 12.90
C PRO A 70 4.88 12.21 13.75
N ALA A 71 3.92 13.14 13.78
CA ALA A 71 4.03 14.36 14.56
C ALA A 71 3.91 14.12 16.07
N ALA A 72 3.24 13.03 16.46
CA ALA A 72 3.16 12.58 17.85
C ALA A 72 4.39 11.76 18.30
N GLY A 73 5.29 11.41 17.35
CA GLY A 73 6.51 10.66 17.63
C GLY A 73 6.50 9.22 17.13
N VAL A 74 7.22 8.35 17.84
CA VAL A 74 7.42 6.93 17.46
C VAL A 74 7.02 5.96 18.57
N GLY A 75 6.46 6.45 19.66
CA GLY A 75 5.99 5.63 20.77
C GLY A 75 4.57 5.10 20.54
N PRO A 76 4.07 4.23 21.44
CA PRO A 76 2.72 3.66 21.32
C PRO A 76 1.60 4.71 21.25
N GLU A 77 1.81 5.89 21.82
CA GLU A 77 0.87 7.01 21.83
C GLU A 77 0.69 7.67 20.46
N SER A 78 1.62 7.42 19.52
CA SER A 78 1.53 7.91 18.14
C SER A 78 0.71 7.01 17.21
N HIS A 79 0.20 5.90 17.72
CA HIS A 79 -0.52 4.87 16.99
C HIS A 79 -1.98 4.76 17.42
N VAL A 80 -2.88 4.57 16.47
CA VAL A 80 -4.27 4.23 16.70
C VAL A 80 -4.60 2.97 15.91
N THR A 81 -4.65 1.83 16.59
CA THR A 81 -5.05 0.55 15.99
C THR A 81 -6.56 0.41 16.02
N LEU A 82 -7.16 0.18 14.87
CA LEU A 82 -8.61 0.18 14.65
C LEU A 82 -9.08 -1.15 14.05
N SER A 83 -10.34 -1.49 14.32
CA SER A 83 -10.96 -2.69 13.75
C SER A 83 -11.35 -2.49 12.29
N ASN A 84 -11.02 -3.46 11.45
CA ASN A 84 -11.55 -3.52 10.08
C ASN A 84 -12.97 -4.09 10.11
N LEU A 85 -13.97 -3.22 9.95
CA LEU A 85 -15.39 -3.59 9.95
C LEU A 85 -15.96 -3.83 8.54
N THR A 86 -15.12 -3.83 7.50
CA THR A 86 -15.57 -4.01 6.11
C THR A 86 -15.94 -5.44 5.76
N VAL A 87 -15.63 -6.40 6.62
CA VAL A 87 -15.82 -7.85 6.40
C VAL A 87 -15.06 -8.33 5.14
N THR A 88 -13.93 -7.69 4.86
CA THR A 88 -13.02 -8.07 3.76
C THR A 88 -11.59 -8.07 4.24
N ASP A 89 -10.78 -8.98 3.71
CA ASP A 89 -9.35 -8.97 3.98
C ASP A 89 -8.65 -8.03 3.00
N ILE A 90 -8.04 -6.98 3.54
CA ILE A 90 -7.26 -6.00 2.77
C ILE A 90 -5.79 -6.40 2.60
N PHE A 91 -5.37 -7.53 3.16
CA PHE A 91 -3.99 -8.01 3.03
C PHE A 91 -3.64 -8.30 1.57
N CYS A 92 -2.51 -7.79 1.11
CA CYS A 92 -2.05 -7.86 -0.29
C CYS A 92 -2.99 -7.19 -1.31
N SER A 93 -3.77 -6.20 -0.87
CA SER A 93 -4.48 -5.27 -1.73
C SER A 93 -3.54 -4.25 -2.38
N SER A 94 -4.04 -3.46 -3.30
CA SER A 94 -3.41 -2.21 -3.73
C SER A 94 -4.05 -1.00 -3.07
N GLN A 95 -3.29 0.07 -2.86
CA GLN A 95 -3.79 1.30 -2.27
C GLN A 95 -3.32 2.54 -3.02
N VAL A 96 -4.16 3.57 -3.04
CA VAL A 96 -3.85 4.86 -3.66
C VAL A 96 -4.70 5.97 -3.07
N ILE A 97 -4.15 7.19 -2.99
CA ILE A 97 -4.89 8.39 -2.60
C ILE A 97 -5.80 8.81 -3.77
N LEU A 98 -7.09 8.98 -3.49
CA LEU A 98 -8.03 9.57 -4.45
C LEU A 98 -7.87 11.09 -4.45
N PRO A 99 -7.45 11.72 -5.57
CA PRO A 99 -6.99 13.11 -5.55
C PRO A 99 -8.08 14.13 -5.24
N LYS A 100 -9.36 13.80 -5.50
CA LYS A 100 -10.47 14.72 -5.26
C LYS A 100 -11.00 14.69 -3.83
N SER A 101 -11.01 13.52 -3.20
CA SER A 101 -11.54 13.36 -1.84
C SER A 101 -10.47 13.32 -0.76
N GLY A 102 -9.24 12.97 -1.10
CA GLY A 102 -8.18 12.66 -0.14
C GLY A 102 -8.33 11.29 0.53
N ASN A 103 -9.40 10.55 0.26
CA ASN A 103 -9.59 9.21 0.80
C ASN A 103 -8.58 8.23 0.19
N ILE A 104 -8.23 7.19 0.93
CA ILE A 104 -7.40 6.11 0.42
C ILE A 104 -8.31 5.02 -0.14
N LEU A 105 -8.18 4.72 -1.42
CA LEU A 105 -8.76 3.53 -2.01
C LEU A 105 -7.88 2.33 -1.67
N VAL A 106 -8.49 1.30 -1.11
CA VAL A 106 -7.90 -0.03 -0.90
C VAL A 106 -8.66 -1.00 -1.81
N ALA A 107 -7.97 -1.66 -2.74
CA ALA A 107 -8.60 -2.45 -3.79
C ALA A 107 -8.09 -3.90 -3.82
N GLY A 108 -9.00 -4.85 -3.69
CA GLY A 108 -8.70 -6.27 -3.61
C GLY A 108 -8.20 -6.69 -2.24
N GLY A 109 -7.44 -7.75 -2.22
CA GLY A 109 -6.88 -8.38 -1.03
C GLY A 109 -7.13 -9.88 -1.02
N ASP A 110 -6.87 -10.52 0.12
CA ASP A 110 -7.03 -11.96 0.30
C ASP A 110 -8.49 -12.35 0.63
N ASN A 111 -8.75 -13.62 0.69
CA ASN A 111 -10.00 -14.20 1.16
C ASN A 111 -9.77 -15.07 2.40
N TRP A 112 -10.84 -15.26 3.16
CA TRP A 112 -10.88 -16.15 4.31
C TRP A 112 -11.91 -17.26 4.11
N THR A 113 -11.54 -18.47 4.55
CA THR A 113 -12.47 -19.60 4.67
C THR A 113 -12.38 -20.12 6.11
N GLY A 114 -13.43 -19.87 6.88
CA GLY A 114 -13.41 -20.14 8.33
C GLY A 114 -12.36 -19.29 9.03
N THR A 115 -11.28 -19.90 9.52
CA THR A 115 -10.19 -19.24 10.26
C THR A 115 -8.89 -19.14 9.46
N ARG A 116 -8.91 -19.40 8.15
CA ARG A 116 -7.70 -19.45 7.31
C ARG A 116 -7.82 -18.54 6.11
N THR A 117 -6.72 -17.89 5.75
CA THR A 117 -6.55 -17.22 4.47
C THR A 117 -6.47 -18.22 3.34
N THR A 118 -6.91 -17.84 2.14
CA THR A 118 -6.93 -18.73 0.98
C THR A 118 -5.87 -18.40 -0.05
N ASN A 119 -5.20 -17.22 0.07
CA ASN A 119 -4.27 -16.67 -0.91
C ASN A 119 -4.91 -16.55 -2.30
N THR A 120 -6.17 -16.15 -2.33
CA THR A 120 -6.95 -15.91 -3.54
C THR A 120 -7.50 -14.50 -3.55
N GLY A 121 -7.68 -13.91 -4.74
CA GLY A 121 -8.16 -12.55 -4.87
C GLY A 121 -9.61 -12.37 -4.43
N ASN A 122 -9.94 -11.19 -3.89
CA ASN A 122 -11.31 -10.72 -3.73
C ASN A 122 -11.59 -9.50 -4.64
N ARG A 123 -12.87 -9.19 -4.87
CA ARG A 123 -13.31 -8.03 -5.68
C ARG A 123 -13.60 -6.79 -4.85
N SER A 124 -13.41 -6.88 -3.56
CA SER A 124 -13.79 -5.82 -2.64
C SER A 124 -12.95 -4.57 -2.82
N THR A 125 -13.56 -3.43 -2.64
CA THR A 125 -12.83 -2.19 -2.40
C THR A 125 -13.32 -1.54 -1.13
N SER A 126 -12.43 -0.80 -0.48
CA SER A 126 -12.74 -0.03 0.71
C SER A 126 -12.15 1.38 0.57
N LEU A 127 -12.77 2.34 1.25
CA LEU A 127 -12.30 3.71 1.34
C LEU A 127 -11.94 4.01 2.78
N PHE A 128 -10.69 4.35 3.03
CA PHE A 128 -10.28 4.92 4.29
C PHE A 128 -10.42 6.44 4.23
N ASN A 129 -11.15 7.00 5.18
CA ASN A 129 -11.32 8.44 5.31
C ASN A 129 -10.38 8.97 6.41
N PRO A 130 -9.36 9.79 6.07
CA PRO A 130 -8.41 10.29 7.06
C PRO A 130 -8.99 11.28 8.07
N SER A 131 -10.20 11.82 7.85
CA SER A 131 -10.79 12.79 8.77
C SER A 131 -11.43 12.16 10.01
N ASP A 132 -11.78 10.89 9.94
CA ASP A 132 -12.42 10.14 11.04
C ASP A 132 -11.77 8.77 11.29
N ASP A 133 -10.71 8.45 10.54
CA ASP A 133 -9.96 7.19 10.58
C ASP A 133 -10.81 5.93 10.30
N VAL A 134 -11.89 6.09 9.54
CA VAL A 134 -12.83 5.00 9.26
C VAL A 134 -12.55 4.37 7.90
N LEU A 135 -12.46 3.04 7.89
CA LEU A 135 -12.43 2.21 6.68
C LEU A 135 -13.85 1.69 6.39
N THR A 136 -14.41 2.08 5.24
CA THR A 136 -15.76 1.69 4.82
C THR A 136 -15.75 0.90 3.53
N ARG A 137 -16.66 -0.07 3.39
CA ARG A 137 -16.84 -0.82 2.15
C ARG A 137 -17.31 0.08 1.02
N ALA A 138 -16.74 -0.08 -0.18
CA ALA A 138 -17.13 0.62 -1.40
C ALA A 138 -17.63 -0.35 -2.48
N ASN A 139 -17.85 0.14 -3.71
CA ASN A 139 -18.29 -0.67 -4.85
C ASN A 139 -17.26 -1.75 -5.20
N GLU A 140 -17.72 -2.91 -5.61
CA GLU A 140 -16.85 -4.01 -6.01
C GLU A 140 -16.26 -3.79 -7.41
N MET A 141 -15.04 -4.26 -7.59
CA MET A 141 -14.39 -4.44 -8.89
C MET A 141 -15.11 -5.50 -9.73
N ASN A 142 -14.85 -5.49 -11.04
CA ASN A 142 -15.33 -6.57 -11.92
C ASN A 142 -14.54 -7.88 -11.74
N ARG A 143 -13.28 -7.77 -11.29
CA ARG A 143 -12.35 -8.89 -11.17
C ARG A 143 -11.79 -9.01 -9.75
N GLU A 144 -11.51 -10.24 -9.35
CA GLU A 144 -10.81 -10.55 -8.11
C GLU A 144 -9.33 -10.18 -8.25
N ARG A 145 -8.74 -9.61 -7.17
CA ARG A 145 -7.33 -9.16 -7.23
C ARG A 145 -6.63 -9.38 -5.89
N TRP A 146 -5.65 -10.23 -5.91
CA TRP A 146 -4.66 -10.41 -4.85
C TRP A 146 -3.28 -10.09 -5.42
N TYR A 147 -2.55 -9.11 -4.85
CA TYR A 147 -1.32 -8.55 -5.40
C TYR A 147 -1.50 -7.70 -6.68
N SER A 148 -2.53 -6.88 -6.74
CA SER A 148 -2.73 -5.91 -7.81
C SER A 148 -1.93 -4.61 -7.59
N SER A 149 -1.93 -3.74 -8.59
CA SER A 149 -1.40 -2.38 -8.52
C SER A 149 -2.43 -1.37 -8.97
N SER A 150 -2.49 -0.23 -8.27
CA SER A 150 -3.36 0.91 -8.57
C SER A 150 -2.54 2.13 -8.98
N THR A 151 -3.00 2.87 -9.98
CA THR A 151 -2.33 4.08 -10.51
C THR A 151 -3.37 5.15 -10.77
N VAL A 152 -3.17 6.35 -10.23
CA VAL A 152 -4.05 7.50 -10.50
C VAL A 152 -3.79 8.02 -11.91
N LEU A 153 -4.87 8.21 -12.68
CA LEU A 153 -4.86 8.78 -14.02
C LEU A 153 -4.97 10.31 -13.99
N MET A 154 -4.70 10.97 -15.13
CA MET A 154 -4.72 12.44 -15.24
C MET A 154 -6.07 13.07 -14.84
N ASN A 155 -7.18 12.37 -15.08
CA ASN A 155 -8.53 12.84 -14.75
C ASN A 155 -8.96 12.52 -13.30
N GLY A 156 -8.09 11.86 -12.53
CA GLY A 156 -8.35 11.43 -11.16
C GLY A 156 -9.00 10.06 -11.03
N ASP A 157 -9.34 9.39 -12.13
CA ASP A 157 -9.75 7.98 -12.11
C ASP A 157 -8.58 7.09 -11.68
N VAL A 158 -8.85 5.84 -11.34
CA VAL A 158 -7.82 4.88 -10.90
C VAL A 158 -7.77 3.69 -11.85
N TYR A 159 -6.64 3.51 -12.48
CA TYR A 159 -6.30 2.30 -13.24
C TYR A 159 -5.82 1.21 -12.27
N ILE A 160 -6.37 -0.02 -12.40
CA ILE A 160 -6.04 -1.16 -11.57
C ILE A 160 -5.69 -2.35 -12.46
N GLN A 161 -4.50 -2.93 -12.23
CA GLN A 161 -3.97 -4.02 -13.03
C GLN A 161 -3.39 -5.13 -12.16
N GLY A 162 -3.39 -6.34 -12.71
CA GLY A 162 -2.76 -7.49 -12.10
C GLY A 162 -3.60 -8.10 -10.97
N GLY A 163 -2.92 -8.88 -10.17
CA GLY A 163 -3.51 -9.64 -9.08
C GLY A 163 -4.00 -11.04 -9.51
N THR A 164 -3.88 -11.99 -8.60
CA THR A 164 -4.43 -13.34 -8.78
C THR A 164 -5.95 -13.26 -8.80
N GLY A 165 -6.59 -14.00 -9.72
CA GLY A 165 -8.03 -14.05 -9.92
C GLY A 165 -8.52 -13.25 -11.13
N GLY A 166 -7.93 -12.09 -11.44
CA GLY A 166 -8.38 -11.23 -12.54
C GLY A 166 -7.30 -10.50 -13.30
N GLY A 167 -6.04 -10.95 -13.16
CA GLY A 167 -4.88 -10.28 -13.73
C GLY A 167 -4.78 -10.24 -15.25
N ASP A 168 -5.69 -10.89 -15.96
CA ASP A 168 -5.77 -10.93 -17.42
C ASP A 168 -6.39 -9.67 -18.05
N LEU A 169 -7.19 -8.92 -17.28
CA LEU A 169 -7.83 -7.69 -17.72
C LEU A 169 -7.71 -6.59 -16.66
N PRO A 170 -7.15 -5.44 -16.99
CA PRO A 170 -7.19 -4.26 -16.12
C PRO A 170 -8.58 -3.61 -16.14
N GLU A 171 -8.82 -2.75 -15.15
CA GLU A 171 -10.05 -1.97 -15.06
C GLU A 171 -9.77 -0.56 -14.57
N VAL A 172 -10.68 0.35 -14.84
CA VAL A 172 -10.64 1.74 -14.39
C VAL A 172 -11.81 2.00 -13.46
N ARG A 173 -11.50 2.50 -12.25
CA ARG A 173 -12.49 3.06 -11.33
C ARG A 173 -12.64 4.54 -11.62
N ASN A 174 -13.86 4.99 -11.89
CA ASN A 174 -14.15 6.42 -12.02
C ASN A 174 -14.37 7.09 -10.66
N ASP A 175 -14.42 8.41 -10.64
CA ASP A 175 -14.61 9.22 -9.44
C ASP A 175 -15.92 8.89 -8.67
N ALA A 176 -16.98 8.53 -9.39
CA ALA A 176 -18.25 8.11 -8.77
C ALA A 176 -18.20 6.68 -8.19
N GLY A 177 -17.08 5.98 -8.31
CA GLY A 177 -16.87 4.63 -7.76
C GLY A 177 -17.28 3.49 -8.68
N GLY A 178 -17.69 3.77 -9.92
CA GLY A 178 -18.02 2.74 -10.92
C GLY A 178 -16.74 2.14 -11.54
N PHE A 179 -16.81 0.87 -11.94
CA PHE A 179 -15.69 0.15 -12.54
C PHE A 179 -15.98 -0.24 -13.99
N ARG A 180 -14.99 -0.06 -14.86
CA ARG A 180 -15.02 -0.41 -16.29
C ARG A 180 -13.82 -1.29 -16.63
N LEU A 181 -14.09 -2.49 -17.17
CA LEU A 181 -13.05 -3.37 -17.71
C LEU A 181 -12.45 -2.78 -18.99
N LEU A 182 -11.14 -2.94 -19.14
CA LEU A 182 -10.42 -2.59 -20.37
C LEU A 182 -10.27 -3.82 -21.28
N ASN A 183 -11.38 -4.23 -21.92
CA ASN A 183 -11.41 -5.45 -22.74
C ASN A 183 -10.48 -5.41 -23.95
N GLY A 184 -10.08 -4.21 -24.41
CA GLY A 184 -9.11 -4.01 -25.48
C GLY A 184 -7.65 -3.96 -25.04
N ALA A 185 -7.39 -4.04 -23.73
CA ALA A 185 -6.05 -4.01 -23.14
C ALA A 185 -5.73 -5.29 -22.35
N PRO A 186 -5.83 -6.50 -22.95
CA PRO A 186 -5.58 -7.74 -22.23
C PRO A 186 -4.13 -7.80 -21.73
N THR A 187 -3.94 -8.11 -20.47
CA THR A 187 -2.64 -8.28 -19.81
C THR A 187 -2.24 -9.75 -19.63
N GLY A 188 -2.97 -10.65 -20.29
CA GLY A 188 -2.59 -12.06 -20.38
C GLY A 188 -1.18 -12.23 -20.96
N GLY A 189 -0.34 -13.03 -20.31
CA GLY A 189 1.06 -13.21 -20.69
C GLY A 189 2.04 -12.20 -20.06
N LEU A 190 1.56 -11.25 -19.25
CA LEU A 190 2.36 -10.47 -18.32
C LEU A 190 2.35 -11.13 -16.91
N ALA A 191 3.38 -10.89 -16.12
CA ALA A 191 3.38 -11.31 -14.72
C ALA A 191 2.33 -10.48 -13.95
N VAL A 192 1.46 -11.18 -13.21
CA VAL A 192 0.27 -10.57 -12.62
C VAL A 192 0.50 -9.94 -11.24
N LEU A 193 1.60 -10.32 -10.56
CA LEU A 193 1.84 -9.88 -9.18
C LEU A 193 2.55 -8.53 -9.13
N TYR A 194 1.88 -7.53 -8.58
CA TYR A 194 2.36 -6.16 -8.40
C TYR A 194 3.06 -5.59 -9.66
N PRO A 195 2.38 -5.52 -10.82
CA PRO A 195 2.95 -4.85 -11.99
C PRO A 195 3.33 -3.41 -11.63
N ARG A 196 4.48 -2.93 -12.13
CA ARG A 196 4.94 -1.57 -11.86
C ARG A 196 4.34 -0.64 -12.89
N ASN A 197 3.39 0.18 -12.46
CA ASN A 197 2.60 1.05 -13.33
C ASN A 197 2.81 2.51 -12.97
N PHE A 198 3.04 3.36 -13.97
CA PHE A 198 3.30 4.79 -13.83
C PHE A 198 2.50 5.55 -14.86
N LEU A 199 1.93 6.68 -14.47
CA LEU A 199 1.29 7.59 -15.39
C LEU A 199 2.35 8.25 -16.28
N ALA A 200 2.25 8.04 -17.59
CA ALA A 200 3.11 8.69 -18.58
C ALA A 200 2.61 10.12 -18.90
N PRO A 201 3.49 11.03 -19.37
CA PRO A 201 3.11 12.42 -19.67
C PRO A 201 2.00 12.58 -20.73
N ASP A 202 1.79 11.57 -21.58
CA ASP A 202 0.74 11.54 -22.60
C ASP A 202 -0.59 10.95 -22.11
N GLY A 203 -0.69 10.65 -20.82
CA GLY A 203 -1.90 10.11 -20.18
C GLY A 203 -2.05 8.60 -20.22
N ARG A 204 -1.15 7.90 -20.94
CA ARG A 204 -1.11 6.44 -20.91
C ARG A 204 -0.47 5.94 -19.61
N VAL A 205 -0.66 4.67 -19.30
CA VAL A 205 0.03 3.97 -18.21
C VAL A 205 1.22 3.23 -18.80
N PHE A 206 2.44 3.66 -18.44
CA PHE A 206 3.64 2.88 -18.66
C PHE A 206 3.76 1.83 -17.58
N GLY A 207 3.99 0.59 -17.96
CA GLY A 207 4.17 -0.49 -17.01
C GLY A 207 5.30 -1.44 -17.38
N PHE A 208 5.77 -2.15 -16.37
CA PHE A 208 6.64 -3.30 -16.55
C PHE A 208 6.35 -4.38 -15.51
N ASP A 209 6.64 -5.61 -15.87
CA ASP A 209 6.45 -6.78 -15.01
C ASP A 209 7.76 -7.35 -14.47
N THR A 210 7.66 -8.35 -13.60
CA THR A 210 8.82 -9.02 -12.99
C THR A 210 9.62 -9.87 -13.98
N GLN A 211 9.12 -10.05 -15.22
CA GLN A 211 9.83 -10.74 -16.31
C GLN A 211 10.52 -9.76 -17.26
N GLY A 212 10.53 -8.47 -16.92
CA GLY A 212 11.17 -7.43 -17.71
C GLY A 212 10.35 -6.92 -18.90
N LYS A 213 9.10 -7.35 -19.07
CA LYS A 213 8.24 -6.94 -20.18
C LYS A 213 7.71 -5.53 -19.94
N MET A 214 8.06 -4.59 -20.84
CA MET A 214 7.60 -3.20 -20.79
C MET A 214 6.42 -2.99 -21.75
N TYR A 215 5.46 -2.18 -21.32
CA TYR A 215 4.24 -1.92 -22.08
C TYR A 215 3.69 -0.52 -21.82
N LEU A 216 2.82 -0.05 -22.72
CA LEU A 216 1.97 1.12 -22.54
C LEU A 216 0.51 0.68 -22.64
N VAL A 217 -0.33 1.17 -21.73
CA VAL A 217 -1.78 0.99 -21.76
C VAL A 217 -2.44 2.34 -21.97
N ASP A 218 -3.27 2.46 -22.99
CA ASP A 218 -4.23 3.56 -23.11
C ASP A 218 -5.47 3.16 -22.29
N PRO A 219 -5.84 3.89 -21.23
CA PRO A 219 -6.98 3.55 -20.39
C PRO A 219 -8.33 4.07 -20.93
N ALA A 220 -8.35 4.75 -22.09
CA ALA A 220 -9.58 5.28 -22.69
C ALA A 220 -10.48 4.15 -23.20
N ASP A 221 -11.80 4.35 -23.17
CA ASP A 221 -12.83 3.46 -23.71
C ASP A 221 -12.62 1.98 -23.34
N ALA A 222 -12.47 1.10 -24.32
CA ALA A 222 -12.18 -0.32 -24.10
C ALA A 222 -10.72 -0.60 -23.71
N GLY A 223 -9.88 0.42 -23.75
CA GLY A 223 -8.45 0.32 -23.56
C GLY A 223 -7.68 -0.25 -24.75
N SER A 224 -6.37 -0.04 -24.77
CA SER A 224 -5.45 -0.75 -25.65
C SER A 224 -4.11 -0.98 -24.95
N LEU A 225 -3.38 -2.03 -25.33
CA LEU A 225 -2.06 -2.35 -24.79
C LEU A 225 -1.06 -2.55 -25.92
N VAL A 226 0.10 -1.91 -25.80
CA VAL A 226 1.21 -2.05 -26.75
C VAL A 226 2.48 -2.44 -25.96
N ARG A 227 3.13 -3.52 -26.38
CA ARG A 227 4.47 -3.87 -25.91
C ARG A 227 5.48 -2.87 -26.50
N VAL A 228 6.36 -2.35 -25.64
CA VAL A 228 7.38 -1.36 -26.04
C VAL A 228 8.81 -1.86 -25.93
N GLY A 229 9.01 -2.99 -25.28
CA GLY A 229 10.32 -3.62 -25.18
C GLY A 229 10.45 -4.57 -23.98
N ASP A 230 11.68 -5.00 -23.75
CA ASP A 230 12.07 -5.81 -22.61
C ASP A 230 13.36 -5.25 -22.02
N PHE A 231 13.53 -5.35 -20.70
CA PHE A 231 14.81 -5.13 -20.03
C PHE A 231 15.33 -6.43 -19.44
N PRO A 232 16.67 -6.59 -19.33
CA PRO A 232 17.25 -7.79 -18.77
C PRO A 232 16.82 -7.97 -17.31
N VAL A 233 16.36 -9.15 -16.95
CA VAL A 233 16.16 -9.59 -15.57
C VAL A 233 17.23 -10.63 -15.25
N SER A 234 17.92 -10.45 -14.12
CA SER A 234 18.95 -11.38 -13.63
C SER A 234 18.34 -12.50 -12.82
#